data_ac0f6eb26dee77355e86d19a2f5cd9c8
#
_entry.id   ac0f6eb26dee77355e86d19a2f5cd9c8
#
_cell.length_a   1.000
_cell.length_b   1.000
_cell.length_c   1.000
_cell.angle_alpha   90.00
_cell.angle_beta   90.00
_cell.angle_gamma   90.00
#
_symmetry.space_group_name_H-M   'P 1'
#
loop_
_entity.id
_entity.type
_entity.pdbx_description
1 polymer ?
#
loop_
_entity_poly.entity_id
_entity_poly.type
_entity_poly.pdbx_seq_one_letter_code
_entity_poly.pdbx_strand_id
1 'polypeptide(L)'
;INYEGKSGNGQHTKMCNQIAIAGALAGACEAMVYAKNAGLDVDVMLKSISTGAAGSAQMNNVASKAAKDDYAPGFFLKHFIKDMGIADEEASERGTRLDVLEDVLGICKKLENEGMGDLGTQVLIKHYKW
;
A
#
# COMPACT_ATOMS: atom_id res chain seq x y z
N ILE A 1 -7.34 18.55 14.17
CA ILE A 1 -6.63 19.04 12.97
C ILE A 1 -5.35 19.72 13.41
N ASN A 2 -4.26 19.31 12.81
CA ASN A 2 -2.95 19.89 13.11
C ASN A 2 -2.60 20.99 12.11
N TYR A 3 -1.97 22.05 12.60
CA TYR A 3 -1.46 23.10 11.72
C TYR A 3 -0.17 22.61 11.06
N GLU A 4 -0.15 22.61 9.73
CA GLU A 4 0.98 22.07 8.95
C GLU A 4 1.96 23.16 8.50
N GLY A 5 1.76 24.40 8.91
CA GLY A 5 2.67 25.47 8.56
C GLY A 5 2.23 26.27 7.34
N LYS A 6 3.16 26.51 6.42
CA LYS A 6 2.93 27.37 5.25
C LYS A 6 1.90 26.78 4.30
N SER A 7 1.30 27.66 3.47
CA SER A 7 0.44 27.25 2.36
C SER A 7 1.11 26.17 1.52
N GLY A 8 0.38 25.11 1.21
CA GLY A 8 0.89 23.96 0.47
C GLY A 8 1.42 22.83 1.34
N ASN A 9 1.72 23.08 2.62
CA ASN A 9 2.23 22.04 3.51
C ASN A 9 1.20 20.93 3.78
N GLY A 10 -0.10 21.25 3.73
CA GLY A 10 -1.15 20.25 3.86
C GLY A 10 -1.11 19.22 2.75
N GLN A 11 -0.76 19.63 1.52
CA GLN A 11 -0.60 18.72 0.40
C GLN A 11 0.65 17.84 0.58
N HIS A 12 1.73 18.41 1.09
CA HIS A 12 2.93 17.62 1.40
C HIS A 12 2.64 16.60 2.49
N THR A 13 1.86 16.94 3.50
CA THR A 13 1.44 16.01 4.54
C THR A 13 0.61 14.87 3.94
N LYS A 14 -0.29 15.18 3.01
CA LYS A 14 -1.04 14.14 2.30
C LYS A 14 -0.12 13.19 1.54
N MET A 15 0.91 13.71 0.88
CA MET A 15 1.91 12.89 0.20
C MET A 15 2.65 11.99 1.17
N CYS A 16 3.04 12.50 2.34
CA CYS A 16 3.66 11.70 3.39
C CYS A 16 2.75 10.54 3.80
N ASN A 17 1.45 10.79 3.94
CA ASN A 17 0.47 9.77 4.28
C ASN A 17 0.44 8.66 3.21
N GLN A 18 0.40 9.04 1.93
CA GLN A 18 0.36 8.05 0.84
C GLN A 18 1.67 7.26 0.72
N ILE A 19 2.80 7.92 0.97
CA ILE A 19 4.11 7.25 1.01
C ILE A 19 4.14 6.19 2.11
N ALA A 20 3.67 6.54 3.30
CA ALA A 20 3.63 5.61 4.43
C ALA A 20 2.67 4.44 4.17
N ILE A 21 1.52 4.72 3.55
CA ILE A 21 0.56 3.69 3.16
C ILE A 21 1.19 2.69 2.19
N ALA A 22 1.96 3.17 1.22
CA ALA A 22 2.60 2.29 0.23
C ALA A 22 3.47 1.23 0.90
N GLY A 23 4.33 1.65 1.83
CA GLY A 23 5.21 0.72 2.55
C GLY A 23 4.44 -0.24 3.44
N ALA A 24 3.45 0.27 4.19
CA ALA A 24 2.66 -0.56 5.10
C ALA A 24 1.83 -1.61 4.34
N LEU A 25 1.22 -1.22 3.23
CA LEU A 25 0.43 -2.14 2.42
C LEU A 25 1.29 -3.23 1.78
N ALA A 26 2.41 -2.83 1.18
CA ALA A 26 3.31 -3.78 0.54
C ALA A 26 3.88 -4.77 1.57
N GLY A 27 4.29 -4.28 2.73
CA GLY A 27 4.80 -5.13 3.80
C GLY A 27 3.76 -6.13 4.30
N ALA A 28 2.52 -5.68 4.48
CA ALA A 28 1.42 -6.55 4.90
C ALA A 28 1.14 -7.64 3.86
N CYS A 29 1.12 -7.27 2.58
CA CYS A 29 0.92 -8.24 1.50
C CYS A 29 2.03 -9.28 1.46
N GLU A 30 3.28 -8.86 1.61
CA GLU A 30 4.41 -9.78 1.60
C GLU A 30 4.39 -10.73 2.79
N ALA A 31 4.00 -10.24 3.97
CA ALA A 31 3.84 -11.08 5.15
C ALA A 31 2.79 -12.17 4.92
N MET A 32 1.68 -11.80 4.27
CA MET A 32 0.61 -12.75 3.94
C MET A 32 1.07 -13.79 2.92
N VAL A 33 1.80 -13.35 1.90
CA VAL A 33 2.37 -14.26 0.89
C VAL A 33 3.34 -15.24 1.54
N TYR A 34 4.24 -14.74 2.39
CA TYR A 34 5.17 -15.59 3.11
C TYR A 34 4.42 -16.63 3.96
N ALA A 35 3.44 -16.17 4.72
CA ALA A 35 2.65 -17.04 5.59
C ALA A 35 1.98 -18.17 4.80
N LYS A 36 1.32 -17.84 3.71
CA LYS A 36 0.63 -18.81 2.87
C LYS A 36 1.61 -19.82 2.28
N ASN A 37 2.73 -19.36 1.76
CA ASN A 37 3.73 -20.25 1.15
C ASN A 37 4.48 -21.09 2.19
N ALA A 38 4.50 -20.65 3.45
CA ALA A 38 5.08 -21.41 4.56
C ALA A 38 4.10 -22.40 5.19
N GLY A 39 2.86 -22.45 4.69
CA GLY A 39 1.85 -23.37 5.20
C GLY A 39 1.09 -22.86 6.42
N LEU A 40 1.20 -21.57 6.75
CA LEU A 40 0.44 -21.00 7.86
C LEU A 40 -0.98 -20.66 7.42
N ASP A 41 -1.89 -20.66 8.39
CA ASP A 41 -3.21 -20.08 8.20
C ASP A 41 -3.08 -18.56 8.23
N VAL A 42 -3.39 -17.90 7.12
CA VAL A 42 -3.18 -16.45 6.99
C VAL A 42 -4.03 -15.67 7.99
N ASP A 43 -5.28 -16.08 8.23
CA ASP A 43 -6.14 -15.38 9.20
C ASP A 43 -5.59 -15.49 10.62
N VAL A 44 -5.11 -16.66 11.00
CA VAL A 44 -4.50 -16.87 12.32
C VAL A 44 -3.22 -16.04 12.45
N MET A 45 -2.40 -16.02 11.42
CA MET A 45 -1.18 -15.21 11.41
C MET A 45 -1.51 -13.73 11.59
N LEU A 46 -2.48 -13.21 10.84
CA LEU A 46 -2.88 -11.80 10.94
C LEU A 46 -3.37 -11.46 12.35
N LYS A 47 -4.18 -12.33 12.95
CA LYS A 47 -4.64 -12.13 14.34
C LYS A 47 -3.49 -12.08 15.32
N SER A 48 -2.45 -12.88 15.08
CA SER A 48 -1.30 -12.95 15.98
C SER A 48 -0.45 -11.68 15.97
N ILE A 49 -0.32 -11.02 14.80
CA ILE A 49 0.60 -9.88 14.67
C ILE A 49 -0.10 -8.53 14.59
N SER A 50 -1.40 -8.50 14.29
CA SER A 50 -2.12 -7.25 14.01
C SER A 50 -2.27 -6.32 15.22
N THR A 51 -2.16 -6.84 16.43
CA THR A 51 -2.29 -6.06 17.67
C THR A 51 -0.93 -5.65 18.24
N GLY A 52 0.16 -6.11 17.64
CA GLY A 52 1.52 -5.79 18.07
C GLY A 52 2.18 -4.74 17.18
N ALA A 53 3.50 -4.74 17.20
CA ALA A 53 4.32 -3.74 16.49
C ALA A 53 4.12 -3.74 14.97
N ALA A 54 3.75 -4.87 14.39
CA ALA A 54 3.54 -4.98 12.93
C ALA A 54 2.17 -4.48 12.50
N GLY A 55 1.24 -4.32 13.43
CA GLY A 55 -0.14 -3.92 13.11
C GLY A 55 -0.22 -2.52 12.52
N SER A 56 -1.14 -2.35 11.56
CA SER A 56 -1.39 -1.07 10.93
C SER A 56 -2.81 -1.05 10.37
N ALA A 57 -3.33 0.13 10.08
CA ALA A 57 -4.62 0.25 9.40
C ALA A 57 -4.58 -0.49 8.04
N GLN A 58 -3.46 -0.43 7.34
CA GLN A 58 -3.32 -1.12 6.06
C GLN A 58 -3.38 -2.63 6.21
N MET A 59 -2.70 -3.19 7.20
CA MET A 59 -2.77 -4.62 7.47
C MET A 59 -4.17 -5.04 7.91
N ASN A 60 -4.75 -4.31 8.85
CA ASN A 60 -5.98 -4.72 9.52
C ASN A 60 -7.23 -4.50 8.69
N ASN A 61 -7.27 -3.43 7.88
CA ASN A 61 -8.50 -3.00 7.19
C ASN A 61 -8.42 -3.10 5.66
N VAL A 62 -7.24 -3.26 5.08
CA VAL A 62 -7.05 -3.27 3.63
C VAL A 62 -6.47 -4.60 3.17
N ALA A 63 -5.22 -4.89 3.52
CA ALA A 63 -4.55 -6.11 3.08
C ALA A 63 -5.31 -7.37 3.50
N SER A 64 -5.90 -7.38 4.68
CA SER A 64 -6.65 -8.52 5.20
C SER A 64 -7.82 -8.93 4.30
N LYS A 65 -8.38 -8.00 3.51
CA LYS A 65 -9.45 -8.32 2.56
C LYS A 65 -8.99 -9.31 1.49
N ALA A 66 -7.73 -9.24 1.11
CA ALA A 66 -7.17 -10.16 0.11
C ALA A 66 -7.17 -11.61 0.59
N ALA A 67 -7.09 -11.83 1.90
CA ALA A 67 -7.18 -13.19 2.48
C ALA A 67 -8.54 -13.85 2.20
N LYS A 68 -9.55 -13.04 1.91
CA LYS A 68 -10.92 -13.49 1.59
C LYS A 68 -11.23 -13.33 0.11
N ASP A 69 -10.23 -13.11 -0.73
CA ASP A 69 -10.38 -12.80 -2.15
C ASP A 69 -11.32 -11.62 -2.40
N ASP A 70 -11.36 -10.67 -1.47
CA ASP A 70 -12.16 -9.45 -1.61
C ASP A 70 -11.27 -8.33 -2.13
N TYR A 71 -11.45 -7.98 -3.39
CA TYR A 71 -10.71 -6.93 -4.07
C TYR A 71 -11.57 -5.70 -4.39
N ALA A 72 -12.75 -5.62 -3.78
CA ALA A 72 -13.62 -4.45 -3.92
C ALA A 72 -12.91 -3.21 -3.35
N PRO A 73 -12.98 -2.07 -4.05
CA PRO A 73 -12.22 -0.90 -3.65
C PRO A 73 -12.84 -0.15 -2.47
N GLY A 74 -12.03 0.02 -1.40
CA GLY A 74 -12.21 1.13 -0.49
C GLY A 74 -11.49 2.33 -1.10
N PHE A 75 -10.28 2.10 -1.61
CA PHE A 75 -9.53 3.07 -2.40
C PHE A 75 -9.07 2.39 -3.69
N PHE A 76 -9.29 3.04 -4.84
CA PHE A 76 -8.99 2.46 -6.15
C PHE A 76 -7.50 2.43 -6.42
N LEU A 77 -7.02 1.33 -6.97
CA LEU A 77 -5.60 1.20 -7.36
C LEU A 77 -5.17 2.35 -8.26
N LYS A 78 -5.98 2.69 -9.27
CA LYS A 78 -5.64 3.77 -10.21
C LYS A 78 -5.45 5.13 -9.54
N HIS A 79 -6.23 5.42 -8.49
CA HIS A 79 -6.08 6.68 -7.74
C HIS A 79 -4.84 6.66 -6.87
N PHE A 80 -4.51 5.51 -6.30
CA PHE A 80 -3.29 5.33 -5.51
C PHE A 80 -2.05 5.51 -6.38
N ILE A 81 -2.07 4.97 -7.59
CA ILE A 81 -0.98 5.14 -8.56
C ILE A 81 -0.75 6.63 -8.86
N LYS A 82 -1.84 7.37 -9.07
CA LYS A 82 -1.77 8.81 -9.31
C LYS A 82 -1.13 9.53 -8.13
N ASP A 83 -1.58 9.23 -6.92
CA ASP A 83 -1.05 9.86 -5.71
C ASP A 83 0.43 9.54 -5.51
N MET A 84 0.82 8.29 -5.67
CA MET A 84 2.23 7.89 -5.57
C MET A 84 3.09 8.55 -6.63
N GLY A 85 2.57 8.68 -7.86
CA GLY A 85 3.28 9.32 -8.95
C GLY A 85 3.58 10.79 -8.65
N ILE A 86 2.62 11.50 -8.08
CA ILE A 86 2.79 12.90 -7.67
C ILE A 86 3.87 13.00 -6.58
N ALA A 87 3.79 12.12 -5.58
CA ALA A 87 4.76 12.10 -4.48
C ALA A 87 6.18 11.80 -4.99
N ASP A 88 6.31 10.87 -5.93
CA ASP A 88 7.60 10.49 -6.51
C ASP A 88 8.20 11.64 -7.31
N GLU A 89 7.40 12.34 -8.12
CA GLU A 89 7.85 13.52 -8.87
C GLU A 89 8.32 14.64 -7.94
N GLU A 90 7.54 14.93 -6.89
CA GLU A 90 7.91 15.95 -5.92
C GLU A 90 9.20 15.63 -5.18
N ALA A 91 9.40 14.35 -4.83
CA ALA A 91 10.63 13.90 -4.19
C ALA A 91 11.81 14.06 -5.15
N SER A 92 11.65 13.64 -6.40
CA SER A 92 12.72 13.71 -7.41
C SER A 92 13.13 15.13 -7.69
N GLU A 93 12.20 16.07 -7.77
CA GLU A 93 12.48 17.49 -7.97
C GLU A 93 13.32 18.08 -6.82
N ARG A 94 13.22 17.48 -5.63
CA ARG A 94 13.99 17.88 -4.46
C ARG A 94 15.27 17.09 -4.29
N GLY A 95 15.63 16.26 -5.25
CA GLY A 95 16.81 15.42 -5.20
C GLY A 95 16.70 14.24 -4.22
N THR A 96 15.49 13.86 -3.87
CA THR A 96 15.23 12.75 -2.95
C THR A 96 14.70 11.55 -3.73
N ARG A 97 15.29 10.38 -3.49
CA ARG A 97 14.82 9.13 -4.06
C ARG A 97 14.16 8.28 -2.98
N LEU A 98 12.91 7.92 -3.18
CA LEU A 98 12.14 7.11 -2.25
C LEU A 98 12.04 5.69 -2.82
N ASP A 99 13.00 4.84 -2.47
CA ASP A 99 13.18 3.52 -3.07
C ASP A 99 11.95 2.63 -2.92
N VAL A 100 11.39 2.55 -1.71
CA VAL A 100 10.21 1.72 -1.46
C VAL A 100 9.00 2.24 -2.23
N LEU A 101 8.79 3.56 -2.24
CA LEU A 101 7.68 4.15 -2.99
C LEU A 101 7.80 3.84 -4.48
N GLU A 102 8.99 3.97 -5.05
CA GLU A 102 9.23 3.68 -6.47
C GLU A 102 8.93 2.23 -6.80
N ASP A 103 9.34 1.31 -5.93
CA ASP A 103 9.08 -0.11 -6.12
C ASP A 103 7.58 -0.42 -6.10
N VAL A 104 6.87 0.10 -5.11
CA VAL A 104 5.42 -0.10 -4.99
C VAL A 104 4.69 0.52 -6.17
N LEU A 105 5.08 1.72 -6.57
CA LEU A 105 4.49 2.39 -7.73
C LEU A 105 4.66 1.55 -9.00
N GLY A 106 5.85 1.00 -9.22
CA GLY A 106 6.12 0.14 -10.37
C GLY A 106 5.26 -1.11 -10.40
N ILE A 107 5.10 -1.76 -9.24
CA ILE A 107 4.24 -2.94 -9.10
C ILE A 107 2.79 -2.58 -9.41
N CYS A 108 2.30 -1.49 -8.85
CA CYS A 108 0.91 -1.05 -9.05
C CYS A 108 0.64 -0.69 -10.52
N LYS A 109 1.57 -0.02 -11.19
CA LYS A 109 1.44 0.31 -12.61
C LYS A 109 1.34 -0.96 -13.47
N LYS A 110 2.11 -1.98 -13.14
CA LYS A 110 2.04 -3.26 -13.83
C LYS A 110 0.65 -3.88 -13.69
N LEU A 111 0.11 -3.88 -12.46
CA LEU A 111 -1.22 -4.42 -12.21
C LEU A 111 -2.31 -3.61 -12.92
N GLU A 112 -2.16 -2.29 -12.99
CA GLU A 112 -3.09 -1.45 -13.74
C GLU A 112 -3.08 -1.81 -15.22
N ASN A 113 -1.90 -2.03 -15.80
CA ASN A 113 -1.76 -2.44 -17.19
C ASN A 113 -2.40 -3.81 -17.44
N GLU A 114 -2.53 -4.63 -16.42
CA GLU A 114 -3.21 -5.93 -16.48
C GLU A 114 -4.72 -5.83 -16.23
N GLY A 115 -5.26 -4.61 -16.16
CA GLY A 115 -6.69 -4.38 -16.05
C GLY A 115 -7.23 -4.24 -14.64
N MET A 116 -6.36 -4.07 -13.63
CA MET A 116 -6.77 -4.07 -12.22
C MET A 116 -6.93 -2.68 -11.60
N GLY A 117 -6.92 -1.63 -12.42
CA GLY A 117 -6.99 -0.25 -11.93
C GLY A 117 -8.25 0.10 -11.16
N ASP A 118 -9.36 -0.57 -11.44
CA ASP A 118 -10.65 -0.32 -10.78
C ASP A 118 -10.88 -1.20 -9.55
N LEU A 119 -9.90 -2.00 -9.18
CA LEU A 119 -9.93 -2.81 -7.97
C LEU A 119 -9.30 -2.04 -6.79
N GLY A 120 -9.53 -2.55 -5.59
CA GLY A 120 -8.95 -1.98 -4.38
C GLY A 120 -7.44 -2.15 -4.32
N THR A 121 -6.77 -1.31 -3.52
CA THR A 121 -5.32 -1.32 -3.40
C THR A 121 -4.76 -2.65 -2.87
N GLN A 122 -5.58 -3.44 -2.17
CA GLN A 122 -5.19 -4.77 -1.70
C GLN A 122 -4.87 -5.74 -2.83
N VAL A 123 -5.26 -5.41 -4.06
CA VAL A 123 -4.91 -6.22 -5.24
C VAL A 123 -3.41 -6.27 -5.47
N LEU A 124 -2.64 -5.42 -4.80
CA LEU A 124 -1.18 -5.46 -4.80
C LEU A 124 -0.65 -6.87 -4.54
N ILE A 125 -1.35 -7.64 -3.72
CA ILE A 125 -0.94 -9.01 -3.39
C ILE A 125 -0.87 -9.91 -4.63
N LYS A 126 -1.63 -9.61 -5.67
CA LYS A 126 -1.64 -10.42 -6.90
C LYS A 126 -0.36 -10.29 -7.73
N HIS A 127 0.50 -9.33 -7.40
CA HIS A 127 1.84 -9.25 -7.97
C HIS A 127 2.68 -10.47 -7.57
N TYR A 128 2.42 -11.01 -6.40
CA TYR A 128 3.17 -12.13 -5.83
C TYR A 128 2.53 -13.46 -6.18
N LYS A 129 3.23 -14.55 -5.85
CA LYS A 129 2.67 -15.89 -5.95
C LYS A 129 1.69 -16.09 -4.79
N TRP A 130 0.47 -15.74 -5.02
CA TRP A 130 -0.62 -15.76 -4.04
C TRP A 130 -1.74 -16.73 -4.46
#